data_08c94d65ce36f9e3ea912f59cf3529e8
#
_entry.id   08c94d65ce36f9e3ea912f59cf3529e8
#
_cell.length_a   1.000
_cell.length_b   1.000
_cell.length_c   1.000
_cell.angle_alpha   90.00
_cell.angle_beta   90.00
_cell.angle_gamma   90.00
#
_symmetry.space_group_name_H-M   'P 1'
#
loop_
_entity.id
_entity.type
_entity.pdbx_description
1 polymer ?
#
loop_
_entity_poly.entity_id
_entity_poly.type
_entity_poly.pdbx_seq_one_letter_code
_entity_poly.pdbx_strand_id
1 'polypeptide(L)'
;MTSSQTSKKQDLPATAWAVLGLLSFPGERTGYELKKWADSSLRFFYWSPAISQIYAELRRLEELGYAASARSGPEEARAKRRYAITDAGRAALAGWASDTAEAGPPVLKHGLLLRIWLGHLAEPQLLRAMVGDHLERTRGELAAVREAMEQAGGVPQWAFPALALRWSERQHLAELELGEALLADLAELDADRQGGGDAPTPG
;
A
#
# COMPACT_ATOMS: atom_id res chain seq x y z
N MET A 1 -8.83 -37.04 28.59
CA MET A 1 -7.54 -36.30 28.50
C MET A 1 -7.42 -35.81 27.08
N THR A 2 -7.98 -34.67 26.83
CA THR A 2 -8.00 -34.02 25.49
C THR A 2 -6.86 -33.03 25.47
N SER A 3 -5.75 -33.40 24.81
CA SER A 3 -4.62 -32.49 24.57
C SER A 3 -5.06 -31.39 23.61
N SER A 4 -5.37 -30.23 24.13
CA SER A 4 -5.45 -28.99 23.34
C SER A 4 -4.05 -28.69 22.81
N GLN A 5 -3.76 -29.07 21.57
CA GLN A 5 -2.67 -28.50 20.81
C GLN A 5 -3.05 -27.05 20.51
N THR A 6 -2.61 -26.15 21.38
CA THR A 6 -2.57 -24.72 21.09
C THR A 6 -1.60 -24.56 19.90
N SER A 7 -2.16 -24.45 18.70
CA SER A 7 -1.40 -24.12 17.49
C SER A 7 -0.64 -22.83 17.78
N LYS A 8 0.67 -22.93 17.89
CA LYS A 8 1.58 -21.79 18.07
C LYS A 8 1.32 -20.85 16.88
N LYS A 9 0.64 -19.73 17.13
CA LYS A 9 0.33 -18.71 16.13
C LYS A 9 1.66 -18.37 15.44
N GLN A 10 1.83 -18.78 14.20
CA GLN A 10 3.04 -18.51 13.44
C GLN A 10 2.99 -17.03 13.08
N ASP A 11 3.88 -16.24 13.67
CA ASP A 11 4.00 -14.80 13.46
C ASP A 11 4.67 -14.56 12.10
N LEU A 12 3.84 -14.60 11.05
CA LEU A 12 4.29 -14.30 9.69
C LEU A 12 4.40 -12.77 9.51
N PRO A 13 5.44 -12.31 8.82
CA PRO A 13 5.51 -10.89 8.47
C PRO A 13 4.33 -10.47 7.60
N ALA A 14 3.93 -9.22 7.72
CA ALA A 14 2.81 -8.66 6.97
C ALA A 14 2.93 -8.88 5.45
N THR A 15 4.15 -8.88 4.90
CA THR A 15 4.42 -9.20 3.49
C THR A 15 4.02 -10.62 3.11
N ALA A 16 4.26 -11.60 4.00
CA ALA A 16 3.86 -12.99 3.76
C ALA A 16 2.34 -13.12 3.72
N TRP A 17 1.62 -12.47 4.64
CA TRP A 17 0.15 -12.42 4.63
C TRP A 17 -0.38 -11.75 3.36
N ALA A 18 0.24 -10.66 2.90
CA ALA A 18 -0.13 -10.01 1.64
C ALA A 18 0.06 -10.94 0.43
N VAL A 19 1.20 -11.63 0.32
CA VAL A 19 1.46 -12.59 -0.78
C VAL A 19 0.50 -13.78 -0.72
N LEU A 20 0.24 -14.34 0.47
CA LEU A 20 -0.73 -15.41 0.67
C LEU A 20 -2.15 -14.95 0.32
N GLY A 21 -2.49 -13.71 0.67
CA GLY A 21 -3.75 -13.07 0.30
C GLY A 21 -3.95 -12.98 -1.21
N LEU A 22 -2.93 -12.58 -1.97
CA LEU A 22 -2.99 -12.58 -3.44
C LEU A 22 -3.19 -14.00 -4.01
N LEU A 23 -2.60 -15.03 -3.41
CA LEU A 23 -2.78 -16.41 -3.81
C LEU A 23 -4.18 -16.98 -3.45
N SER A 24 -4.94 -16.34 -2.57
CA SER A 24 -6.26 -16.82 -2.16
C SER A 24 -7.34 -16.68 -3.24
N PHE A 25 -7.11 -15.83 -4.22
CA PHE A 25 -8.01 -15.66 -5.36
C PHE A 25 -7.83 -16.80 -6.38
N PRO A 26 -8.87 -17.11 -7.17
CA PRO A 26 -8.84 -18.22 -8.10
C PRO A 26 -7.69 -18.16 -9.11
N GLY A 27 -7.10 -19.33 -9.39
CA GLY A 27 -6.06 -19.53 -10.40
C GLY A 27 -4.65 -19.54 -9.82
N GLU A 28 -3.78 -20.26 -10.51
CA GLU A 28 -2.35 -20.29 -10.20
C GLU A 28 -1.65 -19.07 -10.79
N ARG A 29 -0.60 -18.57 -10.10
CA ARG A 29 0.12 -17.37 -10.51
C ARG A 29 1.63 -17.53 -10.39
N THR A 30 2.35 -16.93 -11.31
CA THR A 30 3.80 -16.76 -11.17
C THR A 30 4.13 -15.62 -10.20
N GLY A 31 5.35 -15.61 -9.65
CA GLY A 31 5.79 -14.48 -8.80
C GLY A 31 5.73 -13.12 -9.52
N TYR A 32 5.96 -13.11 -10.84
CA TYR A 32 5.84 -11.88 -11.65
C TYR A 32 4.38 -11.40 -11.76
N GLU A 33 3.43 -12.30 -12.00
CA GLU A 33 2.00 -11.97 -12.03
C GLU A 33 1.52 -11.46 -10.67
N LEU A 34 1.99 -12.04 -9.56
CA LEU A 34 1.72 -11.55 -8.21
C LEU A 34 2.27 -10.13 -8.00
N LYS A 35 3.50 -9.86 -8.48
CA LYS A 35 4.08 -8.52 -8.43
C LYS A 35 3.23 -7.50 -9.19
N LYS A 36 2.89 -7.82 -10.43
CA LYS A 36 2.05 -6.95 -11.25
C LYS A 36 0.71 -6.66 -10.58
N TRP A 37 0.12 -7.67 -9.96
CA TRP A 37 -1.15 -7.52 -9.25
C TRP A 37 -1.01 -6.71 -7.96
N ALA A 38 0.04 -6.90 -7.18
CA ALA A 38 0.32 -6.05 -6.03
C ALA A 38 0.49 -4.58 -6.42
N ASP A 39 1.15 -4.31 -7.57
CA ASP A 39 1.32 -2.96 -8.11
C ASP A 39 0.01 -2.32 -8.57
N SER A 40 -0.97 -3.09 -8.99
CA SER A 40 -2.27 -2.58 -9.45
C SER A 40 -3.37 -2.62 -8.38
N SER A 41 -3.07 -3.05 -7.16
CA SER A 41 -4.08 -3.18 -6.09
C SER A 41 -3.54 -2.82 -4.70
N LEU A 42 -2.64 -3.61 -4.12
CA LEU A 42 -2.18 -3.43 -2.74
C LEU A 42 -1.48 -2.09 -2.51
N ARG A 43 -0.76 -1.57 -3.50
CA ARG A 43 -0.01 -0.31 -3.38
C ARG A 43 -0.86 0.88 -2.96
N PHE A 44 -2.15 0.87 -3.26
CA PHE A 44 -3.04 1.99 -3.00
C PHE A 44 -3.40 2.18 -1.52
N PHE A 45 -3.34 1.13 -0.70
CA PHE A 45 -3.75 1.19 0.70
C PHE A 45 -2.76 0.53 1.68
N TYR A 46 -1.77 -0.17 1.13
CA TYR A 46 -0.77 -0.85 1.94
C TYR A 46 0.64 -0.51 1.40
N TRP A 47 1.26 -1.43 0.67
CA TRP A 47 2.42 -1.18 -0.18
C TRP A 47 2.56 -2.32 -1.19
N SER A 48 3.32 -2.10 -2.27
CA SER A 48 3.66 -3.19 -3.18
C SER A 48 5.04 -3.76 -2.84
N PRO A 49 5.15 -5.04 -2.44
CA PRO A 49 6.44 -5.67 -2.16
C PRO A 49 7.34 -5.68 -3.39
N ALA A 50 8.65 -5.54 -3.19
CA ALA A 50 9.62 -5.75 -4.28
C ALA A 50 9.55 -7.19 -4.80
N ILE A 51 9.91 -7.42 -6.08
CA ILE A 51 9.85 -8.76 -6.68
C ILE A 51 10.69 -9.79 -5.91
N SER A 52 11.84 -9.38 -5.37
CA SER A 52 12.68 -10.23 -4.53
C SER A 52 12.01 -10.64 -3.22
N GLN A 53 11.23 -9.72 -2.61
CA GLN A 53 10.45 -10.01 -1.40
C GLN A 53 9.34 -11.01 -1.71
N ILE A 54 8.63 -10.84 -2.83
CA ILE A 54 7.60 -11.80 -3.26
C ILE A 54 8.18 -13.20 -3.37
N TYR A 55 9.33 -13.38 -4.04
CA TYR A 55 9.95 -14.70 -4.15
C TYR A 55 10.48 -15.24 -2.82
N ALA A 56 10.94 -14.38 -1.92
CA ALA A 56 11.35 -14.80 -0.57
C ALA A 56 10.14 -15.32 0.23
N GLU A 57 9.02 -14.61 0.18
CA GLU A 57 7.81 -15.04 0.88
C GLU A 57 7.17 -16.27 0.23
N LEU A 58 7.18 -16.41 -1.07
CA LEU A 58 6.71 -17.63 -1.75
C LEU A 58 7.49 -18.88 -1.29
N ARG A 59 8.81 -18.80 -1.16
CA ARG A 59 9.61 -19.90 -0.61
C ARG A 59 9.24 -20.21 0.83
N ARG A 60 9.13 -19.18 1.69
CA ARG A 60 8.69 -19.33 3.08
C ARG A 60 7.32 -20.01 3.17
N LEU A 61 6.35 -19.56 2.36
CA LEU A 61 5.00 -20.12 2.35
C LEU A 61 4.97 -21.58 1.87
N GLU A 62 5.85 -21.95 0.94
CA GLU A 62 6.01 -23.36 0.54
C GLU A 62 6.62 -24.20 1.66
N GLU A 63 7.67 -23.72 2.33
CA GLU A 63 8.30 -24.41 3.48
C GLU A 63 7.30 -24.65 4.61
N LEU A 64 6.35 -23.74 4.79
CA LEU A 64 5.26 -23.86 5.77
C LEU A 64 4.07 -24.71 5.27
N GLY A 65 4.08 -25.13 4.01
CA GLY A 65 2.99 -25.85 3.39
C GLY A 65 1.74 -25.00 3.12
N TYR A 66 1.84 -23.67 3.14
CA TYR A 66 0.73 -22.74 2.88
C TYR A 66 0.56 -22.43 1.40
N ALA A 67 1.62 -22.58 0.63
CA ALA A 67 1.58 -22.53 -0.82
C ALA A 67 2.20 -23.78 -1.41
N ALA A 68 1.76 -24.15 -2.60
CA ALA A 68 2.38 -25.18 -3.42
C ALA A 68 2.74 -24.61 -4.79
N SER A 69 3.80 -25.12 -5.41
CA SER A 69 4.14 -24.73 -6.77
C SER A 69 4.31 -25.91 -7.69
N ALA A 70 3.95 -25.69 -8.95
CA ALA A 70 4.21 -26.62 -10.05
C ALA A 70 4.96 -25.89 -11.18
N ARG A 71 5.77 -26.61 -11.94
CA ARG A 71 6.32 -26.10 -13.19
C ARG A 71 5.35 -26.39 -14.32
N SER A 72 5.01 -25.37 -15.09
CA SER A 72 4.03 -25.44 -16.17
C SER A 72 4.67 -24.91 -17.46
N GLY A 73 4.73 -25.73 -18.51
CA GLY A 73 5.24 -25.36 -19.82
C GLY A 73 5.75 -26.56 -20.62
N PRO A 74 5.74 -26.47 -21.96
CA PRO A 74 6.09 -27.59 -22.85
C PRO A 74 7.59 -27.94 -22.90
N GLU A 75 8.47 -27.11 -22.39
CA GLU A 75 9.90 -27.33 -22.27
C GLU A 75 10.38 -27.05 -20.86
N GLU A 76 11.04 -27.99 -20.19
CA GLU A 76 11.53 -27.86 -18.80
C GLU A 76 12.43 -26.63 -18.59
N ALA A 77 13.21 -26.22 -19.60
CA ALA A 77 14.11 -25.06 -19.53
C ALA A 77 13.39 -23.70 -19.52
N ARG A 78 12.14 -23.65 -19.98
CA ARG A 78 11.30 -22.43 -20.03
C ARG A 78 10.07 -22.51 -19.15
N ALA A 79 9.89 -23.61 -18.40
CA ALA A 79 8.74 -23.82 -17.54
C ALA A 79 8.69 -22.77 -16.43
N LYS A 80 7.61 -21.98 -16.41
CA LYS A 80 7.37 -20.97 -15.36
C LYS A 80 6.84 -21.67 -14.11
N ARG A 81 7.41 -21.34 -12.96
CA ARG A 81 6.92 -21.79 -11.66
C ARG A 81 5.64 -21.04 -11.31
N ARG A 82 4.53 -21.76 -11.18
CA ARG A 82 3.22 -21.23 -10.79
C ARG A 82 2.89 -21.69 -9.37
N TYR A 83 2.30 -20.80 -8.61
CA TYR A 83 2.00 -21.01 -7.21
C TYR A 83 0.49 -20.97 -6.99
N ALA A 84 0.03 -21.81 -6.08
CA ALA A 84 -1.35 -21.87 -5.60
C ALA A 84 -1.35 -21.92 -4.07
N ILE A 85 -2.38 -21.38 -3.45
CA ILE A 85 -2.62 -21.52 -2.02
C ILE A 85 -3.12 -22.94 -1.72
N THR A 86 -2.61 -23.54 -0.63
CA THR A 86 -3.10 -24.82 -0.14
C THR A 86 -4.30 -24.66 0.81
N ASP A 87 -4.98 -25.76 1.18
CA ASP A 87 -6.04 -25.72 2.18
C ASP A 87 -5.50 -25.27 3.54
N ALA A 88 -4.29 -25.69 3.92
CA ALA A 88 -3.61 -25.21 5.12
C ALA A 88 -3.35 -23.71 5.07
N GLY A 89 -2.91 -23.20 3.90
CA GLY A 89 -2.72 -21.77 3.67
C GLY A 89 -4.03 -20.98 3.75
N ARG A 90 -5.12 -21.51 3.19
CA ARG A 90 -6.46 -20.89 3.30
C ARG A 90 -6.93 -20.82 4.76
N ALA A 91 -6.76 -21.90 5.52
CA ALA A 91 -7.14 -21.94 6.93
C ALA A 91 -6.30 -20.94 7.75
N ALA A 92 -4.98 -20.86 7.51
CA ALA A 92 -4.10 -19.90 8.18
C ALA A 92 -4.49 -18.45 7.86
N LEU A 93 -4.74 -18.14 6.57
CA LEU A 93 -5.16 -16.82 6.13
C LEU A 93 -6.51 -16.41 6.70
N ALA A 94 -7.48 -17.31 6.73
CA ALA A 94 -8.81 -17.08 7.33
C ALA A 94 -8.69 -16.80 8.84
N GLY A 95 -7.84 -17.55 9.54
CA GLY A 95 -7.56 -17.32 10.96
C GLY A 95 -6.91 -15.95 11.20
N TRP A 96 -5.98 -15.55 10.37
CA TRP A 96 -5.35 -14.22 10.45
C TRP A 96 -6.34 -13.09 10.14
N ALA A 97 -7.13 -13.23 9.08
CA ALA A 97 -8.11 -12.22 8.67
C ALA A 97 -9.27 -12.03 9.66
N SER A 98 -9.55 -13.07 10.46
CA SER A 98 -10.59 -13.05 11.50
C SER A 98 -10.04 -12.72 12.89
N ASP A 99 -8.73 -12.50 13.01
CA ASP A 99 -8.12 -12.13 14.29
C ASP A 99 -8.55 -10.73 14.67
N THR A 100 -9.21 -10.61 15.82
CA THR A 100 -9.64 -9.32 16.38
C THR A 100 -8.52 -8.59 17.13
N ALA A 101 -7.31 -9.16 17.18
CA ALA A 101 -6.17 -8.46 17.71
C ALA A 101 -5.94 -7.17 16.91
N GLU A 102 -5.76 -6.08 17.63
CA GLU A 102 -5.65 -4.77 17.04
C GLU A 102 -4.45 -4.71 16.07
N ALA A 103 -4.71 -4.36 14.82
CA ALA A 103 -3.66 -4.21 13.81
C ALA A 103 -2.69 -3.06 14.13
N GLY A 104 -2.93 -2.33 15.22
CA GLY A 104 -2.23 -1.11 15.60
C GLY A 104 -2.69 0.10 14.80
N PRO A 105 -2.33 1.31 15.25
CA PRO A 105 -2.64 2.52 14.51
C PRO A 105 -1.86 2.57 13.19
N PRO A 106 -2.43 3.19 12.14
CA PRO A 106 -1.69 3.42 10.91
C PRO A 106 -0.47 4.31 11.19
N VAL A 107 0.69 3.94 10.63
CA VAL A 107 1.92 4.72 10.77
C VAL A 107 2.03 5.68 9.61
N LEU A 108 1.84 6.98 9.87
CA LEU A 108 2.02 8.03 8.88
C LEU A 108 3.49 8.48 8.84
N LYS A 109 4.17 8.23 7.71
CA LYS A 109 5.51 8.77 7.41
C LYS A 109 5.42 9.73 6.24
N HIS A 110 4.97 10.94 6.49
CA HIS A 110 4.72 11.95 5.48
C HIS A 110 5.97 12.80 5.23
N GLY A 111 6.76 12.45 4.20
CA GLY A 111 8.03 13.13 3.90
C GLY A 111 7.91 14.60 3.50
N LEU A 112 6.79 15.02 2.89
CA LEU A 112 6.50 16.42 2.60
C LEU A 112 6.28 17.19 3.90
N LEU A 113 5.42 16.72 4.80
CA LEU A 113 5.14 17.41 6.07
C LEU A 113 6.38 17.55 6.94
N LEU A 114 7.31 16.59 6.91
CA LEU A 114 8.60 16.75 7.58
C LEU A 114 9.40 17.93 7.02
N ARG A 115 9.37 18.16 5.70
CA ARG A 115 10.04 19.30 5.06
C ARG A 115 9.34 20.62 5.37
N ILE A 116 8.02 20.62 5.39
CA ILE A 116 7.22 21.80 5.80
C ILE A 116 7.52 22.16 7.25
N TRP A 117 7.60 21.17 8.14
CA TRP A 117 7.96 21.40 9.56
C TRP A 117 9.35 22.05 9.73
N LEU A 118 10.27 21.76 8.81
CA LEU A 118 11.61 22.39 8.73
C LEU A 118 11.64 23.61 7.79
N GLY A 119 10.50 24.13 7.39
CA GLY A 119 10.36 25.14 6.33
C GLY A 119 11.07 26.47 6.58
N HIS A 120 11.40 26.77 7.86
CA HIS A 120 12.22 27.94 8.20
C HIS A 120 13.67 27.89 7.63
N LEU A 121 14.11 26.71 7.14
CA LEU A 121 15.42 26.48 6.54
C LEU A 121 15.38 26.48 5.00
N ALA A 122 14.19 26.60 4.41
CA ALA A 122 13.99 26.48 2.97
C ALA A 122 13.40 27.77 2.36
N GLU A 123 13.70 27.97 1.09
CA GLU A 123 13.08 29.05 0.31
C GLU A 123 11.58 28.78 0.13
N PRO A 124 10.68 29.76 0.41
CA PRO A 124 9.23 29.57 0.34
C PRO A 124 8.75 29.05 -1.02
N GLN A 125 9.37 29.50 -2.10
CA GLN A 125 9.03 29.06 -3.47
C GLN A 125 9.28 27.56 -3.67
N LEU A 126 10.36 27.02 -3.09
CA LEU A 126 10.68 25.59 -3.16
C LEU A 126 9.67 24.75 -2.36
N LEU A 127 9.22 25.25 -1.22
CA LEU A 127 8.17 24.58 -0.44
C LEU A 127 6.86 24.49 -1.24
N ARG A 128 6.44 25.61 -1.85
CA ARG A 128 5.24 25.62 -2.71
C ARG A 128 5.38 24.68 -3.91
N ALA A 129 6.54 24.65 -4.56
CA ALA A 129 6.79 23.72 -5.65
C ALA A 129 6.69 22.26 -5.19
N MET A 130 7.25 21.91 -4.02
CA MET A 130 7.14 20.55 -3.44
C MET A 130 5.69 20.14 -3.17
N VAL A 131 4.86 21.06 -2.67
CA VAL A 131 3.43 20.81 -2.46
C VAL A 131 2.72 20.63 -3.80
N GLY A 132 3.02 21.48 -4.80
CA GLY A 132 2.48 21.35 -6.15
C GLY A 132 2.79 19.98 -6.78
N ASP A 133 4.06 19.56 -6.73
CA ASP A 133 4.49 18.24 -7.21
C ASP A 133 3.80 17.09 -6.46
N HIS A 134 3.53 17.28 -5.15
CA HIS A 134 2.80 16.29 -4.36
C HIS A 134 1.35 16.20 -4.83
N LEU A 135 0.67 17.31 -5.06
CA LEU A 135 -0.70 17.33 -5.58
C LEU A 135 -0.80 16.66 -6.94
N GLU A 136 0.13 16.93 -7.86
CA GLU A 136 0.14 16.24 -9.17
C GLU A 136 0.32 14.74 -9.05
N ARG A 137 1.23 14.27 -8.20
CA ARG A 137 1.38 12.82 -7.92
C ARG A 137 0.10 12.23 -7.34
N THR A 138 -0.52 12.90 -6.38
CA THR A 138 -1.76 12.46 -5.74
C THR A 138 -2.92 12.37 -6.74
N ARG A 139 -3.02 13.32 -7.69
CA ARG A 139 -3.99 13.25 -8.80
C ARG A 139 -3.75 12.04 -9.69
N GLY A 140 -2.49 11.73 -10.00
CA GLY A 140 -2.11 10.54 -10.76
C GLY A 140 -2.48 9.23 -10.04
N GLU A 141 -2.23 9.15 -8.72
CA GLU A 141 -2.61 7.99 -7.92
C GLU A 141 -4.15 7.86 -7.82
N LEU A 142 -4.88 8.94 -7.66
CA LEU A 142 -6.34 8.95 -7.66
C LEU A 142 -6.91 8.42 -8.98
N ALA A 143 -6.35 8.83 -10.12
CA ALA A 143 -6.76 8.33 -11.43
C ALA A 143 -6.51 6.81 -11.54
N ALA A 144 -5.36 6.33 -11.09
CA ALA A 144 -5.03 4.90 -11.09
C ALA A 144 -5.93 4.07 -10.16
N VAL A 145 -6.31 4.61 -8.99
CA VAL A 145 -7.30 3.96 -8.10
C VAL A 145 -8.65 3.82 -8.79
N ARG A 146 -9.13 4.87 -9.48
CA ARG A 146 -10.41 4.86 -10.20
C ARG A 146 -10.40 3.84 -11.33
N GLU A 147 -9.32 3.77 -12.10
CA GLU A 147 -9.16 2.74 -13.13
C GLU A 147 -9.20 1.32 -12.52
N ALA A 148 -8.52 1.10 -11.39
CA ALA A 148 -8.57 -0.19 -10.69
C ALA A 148 -9.97 -0.52 -10.17
N MET A 149 -10.75 0.47 -9.73
CA MET A 149 -12.15 0.30 -9.33
C MET A 149 -13.05 -0.10 -10.50
N GLU A 150 -12.87 0.50 -11.66
CA GLU A 150 -13.62 0.14 -12.88
C GLU A 150 -13.33 -1.31 -13.28
N GLN A 151 -12.05 -1.73 -13.24
CA GLN A 151 -11.65 -3.10 -13.55
C GLN A 151 -12.18 -4.13 -12.54
N ALA A 152 -12.35 -3.73 -11.27
CA ALA A 152 -12.90 -4.59 -10.22
C ALA A 152 -14.43 -4.65 -10.24
N GLY A 153 -15.10 -3.77 -10.96
CA GLY A 153 -16.56 -3.63 -10.95
C GLY A 153 -17.31 -4.87 -11.42
N GLY A 154 -18.40 -5.20 -10.72
CA GLY A 154 -19.34 -6.26 -11.12
C GLY A 154 -18.91 -7.70 -10.85
N VAL A 155 -17.75 -7.96 -10.30
CA VAL A 155 -17.24 -9.30 -9.99
C VAL A 155 -17.40 -9.60 -8.50
N PRO A 156 -18.29 -10.55 -8.08
CA PRO A 156 -18.61 -10.79 -6.67
C PRO A 156 -17.40 -11.07 -5.77
N GLN A 157 -16.41 -11.82 -6.27
CA GLN A 157 -15.18 -12.14 -5.54
C GLN A 157 -14.28 -10.91 -5.26
N TRP A 158 -14.52 -9.79 -5.93
CA TRP A 158 -13.80 -8.53 -5.77
C TRP A 158 -14.51 -7.52 -4.84
N ALA A 159 -15.60 -7.93 -4.20
CA ALA A 159 -16.38 -7.03 -3.33
C ALA A 159 -15.53 -6.39 -2.22
N PHE A 160 -14.71 -7.17 -1.51
CA PHE A 160 -13.82 -6.65 -0.46
C PHE A 160 -12.64 -5.84 -1.00
N PRO A 161 -11.89 -6.29 -2.04
CA PRO A 161 -10.95 -5.43 -2.74
C PRO A 161 -11.53 -4.09 -3.20
N ALA A 162 -12.75 -4.06 -3.72
CA ALA A 162 -13.42 -2.83 -4.11
C ALA A 162 -13.73 -1.89 -2.92
N LEU A 163 -13.97 -2.43 -1.71
CA LEU A 163 -14.08 -1.60 -0.50
C LEU A 163 -12.75 -0.94 -0.15
N ALA A 164 -11.63 -1.67 -0.23
CA ALA A 164 -10.30 -1.10 0.02
C ALA A 164 -9.94 -0.01 -1.01
N LEU A 165 -10.27 -0.22 -2.28
CA LEU A 165 -10.07 0.79 -3.33
C LEU A 165 -10.92 2.06 -3.10
N ARG A 166 -12.20 1.92 -2.69
CA ARG A 166 -13.04 3.07 -2.33
C ARG A 166 -12.51 3.84 -1.13
N TRP A 167 -11.93 3.14 -0.15
CA TRP A 167 -11.26 3.81 0.96
C TRP A 167 -10.05 4.61 0.46
N SER A 168 -9.23 4.01 -0.42
CA SER A 168 -8.06 4.68 -1.04
C SER A 168 -8.47 5.90 -1.87
N GLU A 169 -9.54 5.82 -2.64
CA GLU A 169 -10.06 6.98 -3.38
C GLU A 169 -10.37 8.15 -2.44
N ARG A 170 -11.09 7.87 -1.35
CA ARG A 170 -11.44 8.90 -0.35
C ARG A 170 -10.21 9.49 0.33
N GLN A 171 -9.21 8.65 0.61
CA GLN A 171 -7.95 9.12 1.19
C GLN A 171 -7.20 10.05 0.24
N HIS A 172 -7.10 9.72 -1.05
CA HIS A 172 -6.44 10.59 -2.03
C HIS A 172 -7.21 11.90 -2.25
N LEU A 173 -8.55 11.87 -2.22
CA LEU A 173 -9.36 13.09 -2.27
C LEU A 173 -9.09 14.00 -1.07
N ALA A 174 -9.07 13.46 0.14
CA ALA A 174 -8.73 14.21 1.35
C ALA A 174 -7.29 14.75 1.30
N GLU A 175 -6.34 13.98 0.78
CA GLU A 175 -4.95 14.41 0.61
C GLU A 175 -4.81 15.58 -0.38
N LEU A 176 -5.61 15.61 -1.45
CA LEU A 176 -5.67 16.75 -2.36
C LEU A 176 -6.20 18.01 -1.66
N GLU A 177 -7.28 17.88 -0.91
CA GLU A 177 -7.86 18.98 -0.15
C GLU A 177 -6.86 19.54 0.88
N LEU A 178 -6.19 18.67 1.63
CA LEU A 178 -5.14 19.05 2.60
C LEU A 178 -3.95 19.73 1.92
N GLY A 179 -3.52 19.25 0.76
CA GLY A 179 -2.41 19.85 0.02
C GLY A 179 -2.77 21.22 -0.55
N GLU A 180 -3.99 21.41 -1.05
CA GLU A 180 -4.48 22.71 -1.52
C GLU A 180 -4.60 23.71 -0.37
N ALA A 181 -5.11 23.29 0.79
CA ALA A 181 -5.13 24.12 2.02
C ALA A 181 -3.69 24.52 2.43
N LEU A 182 -2.75 23.57 2.42
CA LEU A 182 -1.35 23.85 2.75
C LEU A 182 -0.70 24.89 1.80
N LEU A 183 -1.05 24.86 0.50
CA LEU A 183 -0.60 25.91 -0.43
C LEU A 183 -1.14 27.30 -0.05
N ALA A 184 -2.39 27.38 0.36
CA ALA A 184 -3.00 28.64 0.84
C ALA A 184 -2.29 29.14 2.09
N ASP A 185 -2.08 28.27 3.09
CA ASP A 185 -1.36 28.59 4.34
C ASP A 185 0.06 29.11 4.07
N LEU A 186 0.79 28.47 3.13
CA LEU A 186 2.12 28.93 2.73
C LEU A 186 2.09 30.29 2.04
N ALA A 187 1.05 30.60 1.27
CA ALA A 187 0.91 31.91 0.63
C ALA A 187 0.63 33.00 1.65
N GLU A 188 -0.24 32.74 2.63
CA GLU A 188 -0.52 33.67 3.74
C GLU A 188 0.73 33.96 4.58
N LEU A 189 1.48 32.90 4.93
CA LEU A 189 2.73 33.03 5.70
C LEU A 189 3.77 33.88 4.95
N ASP A 190 3.85 33.78 3.63
CA ASP A 190 4.77 34.59 2.82
C ASP A 190 4.32 36.05 2.74
N ALA A 191 3.02 36.32 2.63
CA ALA A 191 2.48 37.69 2.63
C ALA A 191 2.79 38.40 3.94
N ASP A 192 2.61 37.71 5.08
CA ASP A 192 2.91 38.24 6.41
C ASP A 192 4.40 38.57 6.59
N ARG A 193 5.29 37.75 6.05
CA ARG A 193 6.76 37.98 6.08
C ARG A 193 7.17 39.19 5.24
N GLN A 194 6.49 39.44 4.13
CA GLN A 194 6.73 40.58 3.28
C GLN A 194 6.14 41.89 3.85
N GLY A 195 4.94 41.77 4.48
CA GLY A 195 4.29 42.94 5.11
C GLY A 195 4.92 43.37 6.44
N GLY A 196 5.54 42.42 7.17
CA GLY A 196 6.21 42.71 8.46
C GLY A 196 7.59 43.34 8.37
N GLY A 197 8.19 43.44 7.15
CA GLY A 197 9.52 44.02 6.91
C GLY A 197 9.60 45.55 6.95
N ASP A 198 8.49 46.28 7.05
CA ASP A 198 8.41 47.72 6.98
C ASP A 198 8.12 48.37 8.36
N ALA A 199 8.56 47.74 9.44
CA ALA A 199 8.50 48.39 10.77
C ALA A 199 9.67 49.40 10.89
N PRO A 200 9.42 50.71 11.10
CA PRO A 200 10.50 51.70 11.23
C PRO A 200 11.34 51.39 12.46
N THR A 201 12.63 51.30 12.30
CA THR A 201 13.62 51.22 13.37
C THR A 201 13.42 52.43 14.30
N PRO A 202 13.15 52.26 15.64
CA PRO A 202 13.14 53.36 16.55
C PRO A 202 14.55 53.92 16.65
N GLY A 203 14.69 55.25 16.30
CA GLY A 203 15.90 56.01 16.44
C GLY A 203 16.27 56.35 17.89
#